data_5ce0809237e9501a98f89231e91cc654
#
_entry.id   5ce0809237e9501a98f89231e91cc654
#
_cell.length_a   1.000
_cell.length_b   1.000
_cell.length_c   1.000
_cell.angle_alpha   90.00
_cell.angle_beta   90.00
_cell.angle_gamma   90.00
#
_symmetry.space_group_name_H-M   'P 1'
#
loop_
_entity.id
_entity.type
_entity.pdbx_description
1 polymer ?
#
loop_
_entity_poly.entity_id
_entity_poly.type
_entity_poly.pdbx_seq_one_letter_code
_entity_poly.pdbx_strand_id
1 'polypeptide(L)'
;MKKLQDAFSERPIEPIEVEPSILRRWTRRDLLLFGAGALATLAVGGSQLPREMWQRMGLDPGGTSGPENKWLLNQALRLDDDVSAALYSQHHLVPTYTQSQITPLKNNYNGATPDPAYIPGWHLILDGLSSGLVISLDIEALRARHGIHDRITRLVCVEGWSAIAWWSGFRFDDLLHAYPPVSQAKWAHLESSVNLDANGNPDPYFVSLDLLTALHPQTLLATHLNGKPLTVEHGAPLRLIVPVKLGLKNIKAITRITFTKDEPPDYWAQRGYSRYDGI
;
A
#
# COMPACT_ATOMS: atom_id res chain seq x y z
N MET A 1 33.75 -20.20 -3.10
CA MET A 1 32.55 -19.66 -2.44
C MET A 1 32.73 -18.27 -1.79
N LYS A 2 33.95 -17.79 -1.55
CA LYS A 2 34.22 -16.46 -0.96
C LYS A 2 34.12 -15.27 -1.94
N LYS A 3 34.15 -15.49 -3.25
CA LYS A 3 34.11 -14.45 -4.29
C LYS A 3 32.69 -14.01 -4.72
N LEU A 4 31.64 -14.65 -4.24
CA LEU A 4 30.25 -14.28 -4.54
C LEU A 4 29.59 -13.45 -3.43
N GLN A 5 30.19 -13.41 -2.24
CA GLN A 5 29.70 -12.58 -1.12
C GLN A 5 30.12 -11.10 -1.21
N ASP A 6 31.20 -10.80 -1.96
CA ASP A 6 31.70 -9.41 -2.07
C ASP A 6 31.03 -8.59 -3.20
N ALA A 7 30.18 -9.23 -4.01
CA ALA A 7 29.50 -8.54 -5.12
C ALA A 7 28.21 -7.81 -4.73
N PHE A 8 27.71 -8.01 -3.53
CA PHE A 8 26.50 -7.35 -2.97
C PHE A 8 26.79 -6.49 -1.74
N SER A 9 27.99 -5.96 -1.64
CA SER A 9 28.22 -4.83 -0.75
C SER A 9 27.44 -3.63 -1.33
N GLU A 10 26.20 -3.47 -0.87
CA GLU A 10 25.43 -2.24 -1.13
C GLU A 10 26.29 -1.08 -0.62
N ARG A 11 26.83 -0.27 -1.55
CA ARG A 11 27.44 1.01 -1.16
C ARG A 11 26.35 1.79 -0.43
N PRO A 12 26.61 2.35 0.74
CA PRO A 12 25.69 3.26 1.38
C PRO A 12 25.36 4.33 0.34
N ILE A 13 24.11 4.44 -0.06
CA ILE A 13 23.65 5.58 -0.87
C ILE A 13 23.77 6.76 0.08
N GLU A 14 24.77 7.62 -0.17
CA GLU A 14 24.87 8.88 0.56
C GLU A 14 23.52 9.60 0.39
N PRO A 15 22.91 10.08 1.48
CA PRO A 15 21.69 10.84 1.37
C PRO A 15 22.00 12.04 0.48
N ILE A 16 21.25 12.17 -0.62
CA ILE A 16 21.30 13.40 -1.43
C ILE A 16 20.72 14.48 -0.53
N GLU A 17 21.56 15.27 0.09
CA GLU A 17 21.15 16.50 0.74
C GLU A 17 20.66 17.46 -0.33
N VAL A 18 19.35 17.40 -0.62
CA VAL A 18 18.69 18.42 -1.42
C VAL A 18 18.64 19.68 -0.56
N GLU A 19 19.33 20.71 -1.00
CA GLU A 19 19.34 22.00 -0.26
C GLU A 19 17.90 22.43 0.06
N PRO A 20 17.59 22.69 1.33
CA PRO A 20 16.25 23.11 1.77
C PRO A 20 15.72 24.35 1.03
N SER A 21 16.63 25.15 0.46
CA SER A 21 16.32 26.31 -0.36
C SER A 21 15.63 25.97 -1.70
N ILE A 22 15.98 24.82 -2.32
CA ILE A 22 15.40 24.37 -3.60
C ILE A 22 13.98 23.86 -3.35
N LEU A 23 13.78 23.02 -2.35
CA LEU A 23 12.46 22.51 -1.94
C LEU A 23 11.53 23.65 -1.49
N ARG A 24 12.05 24.65 -0.75
CA ARG A 24 11.30 25.82 -0.34
C ARG A 24 10.87 26.71 -1.51
N ARG A 25 11.68 26.84 -2.57
CA ARG A 25 11.32 27.65 -3.75
C ARG A 25 10.24 26.96 -4.59
N TRP A 26 10.35 25.67 -4.81
CA TRP A 26 9.37 24.92 -5.61
C TRP A 26 8.02 24.85 -4.92
N THR A 27 7.95 24.39 -3.69
CA THR A 27 6.70 24.27 -2.94
C THR A 27 5.96 25.59 -2.73
N ARG A 28 6.67 26.69 -2.48
CA ARG A 28 6.03 28.01 -2.35
C ARG A 28 5.49 28.55 -3.66
N ARG A 29 6.23 28.38 -4.74
CA ARG A 29 5.83 28.87 -6.06
C ARG A 29 4.65 28.05 -6.60
N ASP A 30 4.70 26.75 -6.46
CA ASP A 30 3.64 25.86 -6.93
C ASP A 30 2.38 26.02 -6.09
N LEU A 31 2.50 26.11 -4.76
CA LEU A 31 1.37 26.43 -3.88
C LEU A 31 0.75 27.80 -4.17
N LEU A 32 1.58 28.80 -4.48
CA LEU A 32 1.08 30.15 -4.86
C LEU A 32 0.43 30.16 -6.25
N LEU A 33 0.95 29.42 -7.21
CA LEU A 33 0.36 29.36 -8.56
C LEU A 33 -0.93 28.54 -8.59
N PHE A 34 -0.97 27.37 -7.92
CA PHE A 34 -2.17 26.55 -7.80
C PHE A 34 -3.17 27.16 -6.80
N GLY A 35 -2.70 27.63 -5.65
CA GLY A 35 -3.55 28.25 -4.64
C GLY A 35 -4.15 29.58 -5.09
N ALA A 36 -3.37 30.44 -5.77
CA ALA A 36 -3.88 31.70 -6.32
C ALA A 36 -4.84 31.48 -7.49
N GLY A 37 -4.58 30.48 -8.34
CA GLY A 37 -5.50 30.08 -9.42
C GLY A 37 -6.83 29.56 -8.87
N ALA A 38 -6.80 28.67 -7.90
CA ALA A 38 -7.98 28.13 -7.24
C ALA A 38 -8.75 29.20 -6.44
N LEU A 39 -8.04 30.07 -5.70
CA LEU A 39 -8.65 31.18 -4.96
C LEU A 39 -9.21 32.25 -5.87
N ALA A 40 -8.56 32.56 -7.00
CA ALA A 40 -9.08 33.50 -7.98
C ALA A 40 -10.35 32.95 -8.65
N THR A 41 -10.38 31.70 -9.01
CA THR A 41 -11.58 31.05 -9.58
C THR A 41 -12.71 30.97 -8.56
N LEU A 42 -12.41 30.69 -7.29
CA LEU A 42 -13.38 30.70 -6.20
C LEU A 42 -13.83 32.11 -5.82
N ALA A 43 -12.94 33.09 -5.81
CA ALA A 43 -13.29 34.47 -5.43
C ALA A 43 -14.10 35.20 -6.51
N VAL A 44 -13.79 34.98 -7.80
CA VAL A 44 -14.48 35.65 -8.91
C VAL A 44 -15.73 34.91 -9.39
N GLY A 45 -15.69 33.56 -9.36
CA GLY A 45 -16.80 32.70 -9.78
C GLY A 45 -17.70 32.24 -8.64
N GLY A 46 -17.12 32.05 -7.46
CA GLY A 46 -17.78 31.36 -6.34
C GLY A 46 -18.88 32.20 -5.66
N SER A 47 -18.71 33.53 -5.58
CA SER A 47 -19.71 34.42 -4.98
C SER A 47 -21.03 34.50 -5.76
N GLN A 48 -21.02 34.06 -7.02
CA GLN A 48 -22.17 34.08 -7.92
C GLN A 48 -22.83 32.70 -8.10
N LEU A 49 -22.25 31.65 -7.55
CA LEU A 49 -22.78 30.28 -7.69
C LEU A 49 -23.92 30.06 -6.67
N PRO A 50 -25.10 29.58 -7.12
CA PRO A 50 -26.17 29.16 -6.20
C PRO A 50 -25.67 28.12 -5.19
N ARG A 51 -26.16 28.20 -3.94
CA ARG A 51 -25.80 27.26 -2.86
C ARG A 51 -25.97 25.78 -3.26
N GLU A 52 -26.96 25.50 -4.07
CA GLU A 52 -27.26 24.19 -4.64
C GLU A 52 -26.11 23.67 -5.51
N MET A 53 -25.35 24.55 -6.17
CA MET A 53 -24.21 24.18 -6.98
C MET A 53 -22.98 23.84 -6.12
N TRP A 54 -22.79 24.57 -5.01
CA TRP A 54 -21.78 24.24 -4.00
C TRP A 54 -22.06 22.88 -3.35
N GLN A 55 -23.33 22.61 -3.05
CA GLN A 55 -23.77 21.31 -2.52
C GLN A 55 -23.54 20.18 -3.51
N ARG A 56 -23.81 20.40 -4.80
CA ARG A 56 -23.53 19.41 -5.87
C ARG A 56 -22.04 19.16 -6.05
N MET A 57 -21.19 20.14 -5.77
CA MET A 57 -19.73 20.02 -5.83
C MET A 57 -19.14 19.39 -4.56
N GLY A 58 -19.97 19.13 -3.53
CA GLY A 58 -19.49 18.59 -2.24
C GLY A 58 -18.66 19.58 -1.43
N LEU A 59 -18.75 20.89 -1.74
CA LEU A 59 -17.96 21.97 -1.14
C LEU A 59 -18.78 22.83 -0.17
N ASP A 60 -19.96 22.40 0.25
CA ASP A 60 -20.77 23.12 1.24
C ASP A 60 -20.14 23.01 2.64
N PRO A 61 -19.62 24.10 3.23
CA PRO A 61 -18.94 24.07 4.52
C PRO A 61 -19.83 23.72 5.71
N GLY A 62 -21.15 23.61 5.51
CA GLY A 62 -22.13 23.35 6.56
C GLY A 62 -22.99 22.10 6.34
N GLY A 63 -22.73 21.33 5.27
CA GLY A 63 -23.52 20.17 4.90
C GLY A 63 -22.86 18.84 5.26
N THR A 64 -23.60 17.92 5.86
CA THR A 64 -23.24 16.51 5.89
C THR A 64 -23.27 16.02 4.43
N SER A 65 -22.09 15.93 3.79
CA SER A 65 -21.97 15.46 2.42
C SER A 65 -22.41 14.00 2.34
N GLY A 66 -23.63 13.77 1.83
CA GLY A 66 -24.11 12.44 1.45
C GLY A 66 -23.25 11.87 0.31
N PRO A 67 -23.27 10.55 0.10
CA PRO A 67 -22.45 9.87 -0.91
C PRO A 67 -22.71 10.31 -2.36
N GLU A 68 -23.81 11.01 -2.60
CA GLU A 68 -24.27 11.39 -3.96
C GLU A 68 -23.58 12.62 -4.56
N ASN A 69 -22.88 13.44 -3.76
CA ASN A 69 -22.32 14.71 -4.22
C ASN A 69 -20.79 14.72 -4.41
N LYS A 70 -20.17 13.54 -4.52
CA LYS A 70 -18.71 13.41 -4.62
C LYS A 70 -18.17 13.37 -6.06
N TRP A 71 -18.94 13.78 -7.07
CA TRP A 71 -18.53 13.64 -8.47
C TRP A 71 -17.18 14.36 -8.75
N LEU A 72 -17.02 15.60 -8.35
CA LEU A 72 -15.76 16.33 -8.55
C LEU A 72 -14.60 15.73 -7.76
N LEU A 73 -14.85 15.34 -6.51
CA LEU A 73 -13.84 14.67 -5.69
C LEU A 73 -13.43 13.35 -6.33
N ASN A 74 -14.37 12.56 -6.82
CA ASN A 74 -14.09 11.31 -7.51
C ASN A 74 -13.34 11.54 -8.83
N GLN A 75 -13.60 12.62 -9.56
CA GLN A 75 -12.84 12.97 -10.76
C GLN A 75 -11.40 13.41 -10.40
N ALA A 76 -11.25 14.19 -9.32
CA ALA A 76 -9.94 14.60 -8.84
C ALA A 76 -9.11 13.40 -8.37
N LEU A 77 -9.72 12.45 -7.63
CA LEU A 77 -9.07 11.21 -7.20
C LEU A 77 -8.65 10.34 -8.39
N ARG A 78 -9.51 10.22 -9.42
CA ARG A 78 -9.16 9.47 -10.63
C ARG A 78 -7.99 10.11 -11.38
N LEU A 79 -7.99 11.43 -11.50
CA LEU A 79 -6.88 12.15 -12.11
C LEU A 79 -5.58 11.96 -11.31
N ASP A 80 -5.66 12.00 -9.99
CA ASP A 80 -4.53 11.72 -9.09
C ASP A 80 -4.01 10.29 -9.28
N ASP A 81 -4.93 9.31 -9.33
CA ASP A 81 -4.61 7.91 -9.59
C ASP A 81 -3.93 7.73 -10.97
N ASP A 82 -4.44 8.36 -12.02
CA ASP A 82 -3.90 8.29 -13.38
C ASP A 82 -2.50 8.94 -13.47
N VAL A 83 -2.31 10.10 -12.83
CA VAL A 83 -1.01 10.78 -12.74
C VAL A 83 -0.02 9.94 -11.95
N SER A 84 -0.43 9.42 -10.81
CA SER A 84 0.41 8.55 -9.98
C SER A 84 0.81 7.27 -10.72
N ALA A 85 -0.13 6.67 -11.48
CA ALA A 85 0.15 5.53 -12.35
C ALA A 85 1.17 5.85 -13.44
N ALA A 86 1.01 6.99 -14.10
CA ALA A 86 1.90 7.41 -15.18
C ALA A 86 3.32 7.76 -14.69
N LEU A 87 3.44 8.25 -13.45
CA LEU A 87 4.73 8.61 -12.83
C LEU A 87 5.39 7.42 -12.11
N TYR A 88 4.66 6.33 -11.90
CA TYR A 88 5.18 5.17 -11.20
C TYR A 88 6.37 4.54 -11.96
N SER A 89 7.43 4.23 -11.23
CA SER A 89 8.59 3.53 -11.76
C SER A 89 9.08 2.46 -10.80
N GLN A 90 9.24 1.23 -11.28
CA GLN A 90 9.82 0.12 -10.50
C GLN A 90 11.30 0.38 -10.11
N HIS A 91 11.96 1.34 -10.76
CA HIS A 91 13.34 1.72 -10.47
C HIS A 91 13.45 2.78 -9.37
N HIS A 92 12.33 3.36 -8.94
CA HIS A 92 12.30 4.34 -7.87
C HIS A 92 12.24 3.62 -6.53
N LEU A 93 13.40 3.42 -5.90
CA LEU A 93 13.50 2.74 -4.62
C LEU A 93 13.30 3.74 -3.46
N VAL A 94 12.52 3.31 -2.46
CA VAL A 94 12.46 4.07 -1.21
C VAL A 94 13.76 3.89 -0.41
N PRO A 95 14.13 4.87 0.42
CA PRO A 95 15.30 4.78 1.30
C PRO A 95 15.25 3.55 2.21
N THR A 96 16.40 2.91 2.40
CA THR A 96 16.61 1.87 3.40
C THR A 96 17.32 2.43 4.63
N TYR A 97 17.17 1.76 5.75
CA TYR A 97 17.65 2.22 7.06
C TYR A 97 18.52 1.16 7.71
N THR A 98 19.23 1.55 8.76
CA THR A 98 20.02 0.64 9.61
C THR A 98 19.16 0.10 10.76
N GLN A 99 19.61 -0.99 11.40
CA GLN A 99 18.91 -1.56 12.57
C GLN A 99 18.83 -0.57 13.74
N SER A 100 19.80 0.32 13.89
CA SER A 100 19.81 1.35 14.95
C SER A 100 18.75 2.43 14.77
N GLN A 101 18.15 2.53 13.57
CA GLN A 101 17.10 3.49 13.24
C GLN A 101 15.68 2.90 13.38
N ILE A 102 15.56 1.63 13.76
CA ILE A 102 14.27 1.00 13.99
C ILE A 102 13.51 1.74 15.09
N THR A 103 12.24 2.01 14.85
CA THR A 103 11.33 2.66 15.78
C THR A 103 10.18 1.73 16.19
N PRO A 104 9.51 1.98 17.31
CA PRO A 104 8.33 1.22 17.67
C PRO A 104 7.27 1.27 16.57
N LEU A 105 6.73 0.11 16.20
CA LEU A 105 5.65 0.00 15.24
C LEU A 105 4.31 -0.10 15.98
N LYS A 106 3.42 0.85 15.70
CA LYS A 106 2.07 0.86 16.25
C LYS A 106 1.28 -0.35 15.71
N ASN A 107 0.58 -1.03 16.61
CA ASN A 107 -0.49 -1.94 16.21
C ASN A 107 -1.66 -1.09 15.70
N ASN A 108 -1.97 -1.22 14.42
CA ASN A 108 -3.04 -0.47 13.78
C ASN A 108 -4.05 -1.42 13.15
N TYR A 109 -4.86 -2.03 14.00
CA TYR A 109 -6.11 -2.65 13.61
C TYR A 109 -7.24 -1.67 13.93
N ASN A 110 -8.06 -1.38 12.94
CA ASN A 110 -9.20 -0.49 13.12
C ASN A 110 -10.34 -1.18 13.90
N GLY A 111 -10.28 -2.50 13.94
CA GLY A 111 -11.16 -3.36 14.73
C GLY A 111 -10.39 -4.17 15.77
N ALA A 112 -10.91 -5.30 16.13
CA ALA A 112 -10.24 -6.22 17.04
C ALA A 112 -9.07 -6.92 16.33
N THR A 113 -7.96 -7.12 17.05
CA THR A 113 -6.90 -8.04 16.62
C THR A 113 -7.50 -9.42 16.42
N PRO A 114 -7.24 -10.13 15.30
CA PRO A 114 -7.78 -11.47 15.08
C PRO A 114 -7.42 -12.45 16.21
N ASP A 115 -8.28 -13.42 16.45
CA ASP A 115 -7.96 -14.53 17.36
C ASP A 115 -6.78 -15.33 16.76
N PRO A 116 -5.71 -15.60 17.52
CA PRO A 116 -4.57 -16.39 17.03
C PRO A 116 -4.92 -17.83 16.64
N ALA A 117 -6.07 -18.33 16.99
CA ALA A 117 -6.55 -19.66 16.67
C ALA A 117 -6.60 -19.99 15.16
N TYR A 118 -6.61 -18.96 14.28
CA TYR A 118 -6.55 -19.19 12.83
C TYR A 118 -5.16 -19.64 12.34
N ILE A 119 -4.08 -19.34 13.07
CA ILE A 119 -2.70 -19.56 12.61
C ILE A 119 -2.37 -21.03 12.34
N PRO A 120 -2.70 -22.01 13.22
CA PRO A 120 -2.37 -23.41 12.97
C PRO A 120 -3.00 -24.02 11.72
N GLY A 121 -4.16 -23.52 11.32
CA GLY A 121 -4.85 -23.96 10.10
C GLY A 121 -4.69 -23.01 8.90
N TRP A 122 -3.79 -22.05 9.02
CA TRP A 122 -3.64 -21.02 7.99
C TRP A 122 -3.01 -21.56 6.71
N HIS A 123 -3.57 -21.16 5.59
CA HIS A 123 -3.04 -21.40 4.24
C HIS A 123 -3.20 -20.13 3.40
N LEU A 124 -2.23 -19.92 2.50
CA LEU A 124 -2.36 -18.94 1.44
C LEU A 124 -3.03 -19.58 0.23
N ILE A 125 -4.16 -19.06 -0.17
CA ILE A 125 -4.85 -19.48 -1.40
C ILE A 125 -4.38 -18.58 -2.55
N LEU A 126 -3.91 -19.20 -3.64
CA LEU A 126 -3.57 -18.52 -4.89
C LEU A 126 -4.58 -18.89 -5.97
N ASP A 127 -5.11 -17.89 -6.66
CA ASP A 127 -6.12 -18.04 -7.70
C ASP A 127 -5.81 -17.15 -8.91
N GLY A 128 -6.43 -17.41 -10.08
CA GLY A 128 -6.12 -16.67 -11.30
C GLY A 128 -4.76 -17.00 -11.91
N LEU A 129 -4.26 -18.22 -11.67
CA LEU A 129 -2.97 -18.69 -12.16
C LEU A 129 -3.06 -19.20 -13.60
N SER A 130 -1.93 -19.13 -14.34
CA SER A 130 -1.81 -19.64 -15.70
C SER A 130 -2.07 -21.15 -15.83
N SER A 131 -1.88 -21.90 -14.74
CA SER A 131 -2.22 -23.33 -14.65
C SER A 131 -3.73 -23.60 -14.65
N GLY A 132 -4.56 -22.59 -14.40
CA GLY A 132 -6.00 -22.73 -14.17
C GLY A 132 -6.37 -23.42 -12.85
N LEU A 133 -5.39 -23.66 -11.97
CA LEU A 133 -5.60 -24.32 -10.68
C LEU A 133 -5.66 -23.27 -9.56
N VAL A 134 -6.48 -23.55 -8.56
CA VAL A 134 -6.41 -22.87 -7.26
C VAL A 134 -5.41 -23.65 -6.38
N ILE A 135 -4.42 -22.96 -5.85
CA ILE A 135 -3.33 -23.57 -5.07
C ILE A 135 -3.48 -23.13 -3.62
N SER A 136 -3.28 -24.08 -2.70
CA SER A 136 -3.24 -23.83 -1.25
C SER A 136 -1.84 -24.14 -0.72
N LEU A 137 -1.23 -23.17 -0.04
CA LEU A 137 0.14 -23.26 0.46
C LEU A 137 0.17 -22.94 1.96
N ASP A 138 0.79 -23.80 2.74
CA ASP A 138 1.12 -23.48 4.12
C ASP A 138 2.38 -22.58 4.21
N ILE A 139 2.65 -22.05 5.39
CA ILE A 139 3.75 -21.11 5.58
C ILE A 139 5.12 -21.80 5.40
N GLU A 140 5.23 -23.08 5.71
CA GLU A 140 6.48 -23.84 5.58
C GLU A 140 6.78 -24.14 4.11
N ALA A 141 5.77 -24.50 3.32
CA ALA A 141 5.90 -24.65 1.87
C ALA A 141 6.38 -23.37 1.20
N LEU A 142 5.87 -22.21 1.64
CA LEU A 142 6.32 -20.90 1.15
C LEU A 142 7.78 -20.63 1.53
N ARG A 143 8.15 -20.87 2.79
CA ARG A 143 9.53 -20.66 3.29
C ARG A 143 10.54 -21.58 2.64
N ALA A 144 10.17 -22.84 2.39
CA ALA A 144 11.05 -23.82 1.76
C ALA A 144 11.32 -23.49 0.28
N ARG A 145 10.38 -22.83 -0.39
CA ARG A 145 10.45 -22.58 -1.83
C ARG A 145 11.11 -21.24 -2.19
N HIS A 146 11.02 -20.25 -1.31
CA HIS A 146 11.45 -18.88 -1.60
C HIS A 146 12.63 -18.46 -0.73
N GLY A 147 13.55 -17.71 -1.33
CA GLY A 147 14.64 -17.07 -0.60
C GLY A 147 14.12 -16.00 0.37
N ILE A 148 14.77 -15.87 1.51
CA ILE A 148 14.44 -14.81 2.48
C ILE A 148 15.23 -13.56 2.14
N HIS A 149 14.50 -12.45 2.07
CA HIS A 149 15.04 -11.10 1.85
C HIS A 149 14.75 -10.22 3.05
N ASP A 150 15.74 -9.42 3.42
CA ASP A 150 15.64 -8.45 4.50
C ASP A 150 15.49 -7.03 3.93
N ARG A 151 14.60 -6.25 4.54
CA ARG A 151 14.42 -4.83 4.21
C ARG A 151 14.13 -4.04 5.48
N ILE A 152 14.89 -2.98 5.70
CA ILE A 152 14.59 -2.01 6.76
C ILE A 152 14.08 -0.77 6.07
N THR A 153 12.77 -0.57 6.12
CA THR A 153 12.09 0.50 5.41
C THR A 153 11.15 1.25 6.33
N ARG A 154 10.77 2.46 5.91
CA ARG A 154 9.75 3.25 6.60
C ARG A 154 8.37 2.85 6.10
N LEU A 155 7.48 2.54 7.02
CA LEU A 155 6.05 2.43 6.78
C LEU A 155 5.42 3.78 7.15
N VAL A 156 4.69 4.38 6.21
CA VAL A 156 4.01 5.67 6.39
C VAL A 156 2.50 5.44 6.41
N CYS A 157 1.84 5.88 7.47
CA CYS A 157 0.39 5.74 7.62
C CYS A 157 -0.33 7.03 7.20
N VAL A 158 -1.52 6.89 6.62
CA VAL A 158 -2.41 8.03 6.29
C VAL A 158 -2.84 8.83 7.53
N GLU A 159 -2.76 8.23 8.72
CA GLU A 159 -3.02 8.90 10.01
C GLU A 159 -1.91 9.87 10.44
N GLY A 160 -0.89 10.12 9.61
CA GLY A 160 0.18 11.08 9.89
C GLY A 160 1.31 10.56 10.76
N TRP A 161 1.39 9.26 11.04
CA TRP A 161 2.55 8.65 11.73
C TRP A 161 3.35 7.76 10.77
N SER A 162 4.59 7.49 11.13
CA SER A 162 5.44 6.54 10.41
C SER A 162 6.32 5.75 11.38
N ALA A 163 6.77 4.57 10.96
CA ALA A 163 7.71 3.75 11.70
C ALA A 163 8.74 3.14 10.76
N ILE A 164 9.98 3.01 11.23
CA ILE A 164 11.04 2.27 10.56
C ILE A 164 11.08 0.87 11.16
N ALA A 165 10.98 -0.15 10.32
CA ALA A 165 10.92 -1.53 10.77
C ALA A 165 11.73 -2.44 9.85
N TRP A 166 12.32 -3.48 10.43
CA TRP A 166 13.02 -4.52 9.69
C TRP A 166 12.07 -5.66 9.37
N TRP A 167 11.80 -5.84 8.09
CA TRP A 167 10.95 -6.87 7.54
C TRP A 167 11.80 -7.97 6.91
N SER A 168 11.44 -9.24 7.18
CA SER A 168 12.05 -10.38 6.52
C SER A 168 10.96 -11.28 5.94
N GLY A 169 11.16 -11.73 4.71
CA GLY A 169 10.22 -12.56 3.99
C GLY A 169 10.70 -12.81 2.57
N PHE A 170 9.82 -13.23 1.69
CA PHE A 170 10.13 -13.45 0.28
C PHE A 170 9.53 -12.33 -0.59
N ARG A 171 10.16 -12.05 -1.73
CA ARG A 171 9.65 -11.04 -2.64
C ARG A 171 8.33 -11.52 -3.25
N PHE A 172 7.44 -10.58 -3.50
CA PHE A 172 6.20 -10.88 -4.23
C PHE A 172 6.54 -11.40 -5.64
N ASP A 173 7.56 -10.85 -6.27
CA ASP A 173 8.11 -11.28 -7.55
C ASP A 173 8.51 -12.76 -7.56
N ASP A 174 9.16 -13.26 -6.50
CA ASP A 174 9.53 -14.68 -6.39
C ASP A 174 8.29 -15.60 -6.34
N LEU A 175 7.20 -15.14 -5.71
CA LEU A 175 5.93 -15.86 -5.72
C LEU A 175 5.34 -15.92 -7.14
N LEU A 176 5.36 -14.80 -7.89
CA LEU A 176 4.84 -14.73 -9.25
C LEU A 176 5.65 -15.57 -10.24
N HIS A 177 6.96 -15.69 -10.04
CA HIS A 177 7.80 -16.58 -10.82
C HIS A 177 7.49 -18.06 -10.56
N ALA A 178 7.20 -18.42 -9.32
CA ALA A 178 6.87 -19.80 -8.94
C ALA A 178 5.43 -20.20 -9.30
N TYR A 179 4.52 -19.23 -9.27
CA TYR A 179 3.10 -19.39 -9.54
C TYR A 179 2.62 -18.28 -10.49
N PRO A 180 2.94 -18.39 -11.80
CA PRO A 180 2.64 -17.35 -12.77
C PRO A 180 1.13 -17.09 -12.86
N PRO A 181 0.69 -15.83 -12.84
CA PRO A 181 -0.69 -15.47 -13.08
C PRO A 181 -1.07 -15.70 -14.55
N VAL A 182 -2.37 -15.67 -14.87
CA VAL A 182 -2.84 -15.65 -16.26
C VAL A 182 -2.22 -14.45 -17.00
N SER A 183 -1.90 -14.63 -18.28
CA SER A 183 -1.13 -13.64 -19.06
C SER A 183 -1.80 -12.27 -19.16
N GLN A 184 -3.11 -12.20 -19.06
CA GLN A 184 -3.87 -10.96 -19.07
C GLN A 184 -4.02 -10.30 -17.71
N ALA A 185 -3.53 -10.91 -16.62
CA ALA A 185 -3.61 -10.35 -15.29
C ALA A 185 -2.85 -9.02 -15.21
N LYS A 186 -3.46 -8.04 -14.56
CA LYS A 186 -2.89 -6.71 -14.28
C LYS A 186 -2.91 -6.38 -12.81
N TRP A 187 -3.69 -7.12 -12.02
CA TRP A 187 -3.97 -6.85 -10.62
C TRP A 187 -3.81 -8.10 -9.76
N ALA A 188 -3.42 -7.87 -8.53
CA ALA A 188 -3.52 -8.81 -7.43
C ALA A 188 -4.53 -8.28 -6.42
N HIS A 189 -5.57 -9.07 -6.14
CA HIS A 189 -6.52 -8.84 -5.07
C HIS A 189 -6.10 -9.67 -3.85
N LEU A 190 -5.82 -9.00 -2.74
CA LEU A 190 -5.37 -9.64 -1.51
C LEU A 190 -6.47 -9.55 -0.46
N GLU A 191 -6.82 -10.68 0.11
CA GLU A 191 -7.82 -10.80 1.17
C GLU A 191 -7.14 -11.17 2.50
N SER A 192 -7.70 -10.70 3.59
CA SER A 192 -7.19 -10.88 4.95
C SER A 192 -8.16 -11.66 5.81
N SER A 193 -7.64 -12.32 6.86
CA SER A 193 -8.45 -12.83 7.97
C SER A 193 -8.93 -11.72 8.93
N VAL A 194 -8.50 -10.47 8.72
CA VAL A 194 -8.90 -9.34 9.57
C VAL A 194 -10.32 -8.93 9.27
N ASN A 195 -11.13 -8.84 10.32
CA ASN A 195 -12.43 -8.17 10.30
C ASN A 195 -12.29 -6.78 10.91
N LEU A 196 -12.70 -5.74 10.19
CA LEU A 196 -12.53 -4.35 10.63
C LEU A 196 -13.69 -3.84 11.52
N ASP A 197 -14.83 -4.56 11.58
CA ASP A 197 -15.89 -4.24 12.52
C ASP A 197 -15.59 -4.85 13.91
N ALA A 198 -15.37 -3.99 14.88
CA ALA A 198 -15.14 -4.38 16.27
C ALA A 198 -16.36 -5.05 16.93
N ASN A 199 -17.57 -4.87 16.40
CA ASN A 199 -18.79 -5.48 16.90
C ASN A 199 -19.05 -6.88 16.33
N GLY A 200 -18.15 -7.36 15.46
CA GLY A 200 -18.21 -8.71 14.90
C GLY A 200 -19.10 -8.87 13.66
N ASN A 201 -19.66 -7.78 13.11
CA ASN A 201 -20.32 -7.86 11.82
C ASN A 201 -19.29 -8.13 10.72
N PRO A 202 -19.67 -8.82 9.62
CA PRO A 202 -18.73 -9.05 8.52
C PRO A 202 -18.29 -7.75 7.86
N ASP A 203 -17.03 -7.38 8.05
CA ASP A 203 -16.35 -6.28 7.35
C ASP A 203 -14.92 -6.72 7.01
N PRO A 204 -14.76 -7.69 6.09
CA PRO A 204 -13.46 -8.25 5.74
C PRO A 204 -12.55 -7.22 5.09
N TYR A 205 -11.28 -7.23 5.49
CA TYR A 205 -10.29 -6.34 4.91
C TYR A 205 -9.67 -6.94 3.65
N PHE A 206 -9.59 -6.14 2.60
CA PHE A 206 -8.97 -6.51 1.33
C PHE A 206 -8.34 -5.29 0.66
N VAL A 207 -7.32 -5.53 -0.15
CA VAL A 207 -6.66 -4.49 -0.97
C VAL A 207 -6.45 -4.97 -2.40
N SER A 208 -6.43 -4.04 -3.34
CA SER A 208 -5.97 -4.27 -4.69
C SER A 208 -4.58 -3.67 -4.90
N LEU A 209 -3.73 -4.38 -5.63
CA LEU A 209 -2.38 -3.96 -5.99
C LEU A 209 -2.17 -4.22 -7.48
N ASP A 210 -1.73 -3.22 -8.22
CA ASP A 210 -1.32 -3.44 -9.60
C ASP A 210 -0.05 -4.33 -9.65
N LEU A 211 0.08 -5.15 -10.70
CA LEU A 211 1.20 -6.09 -10.78
C LEU A 211 2.55 -5.40 -10.94
N LEU A 212 2.62 -4.17 -11.45
CA LEU A 212 3.87 -3.42 -11.50
C LEU A 212 4.36 -3.09 -10.09
N THR A 213 3.45 -2.70 -9.21
CA THR A 213 3.76 -2.49 -7.78
C THR A 213 4.05 -3.82 -7.06
N ALA A 214 3.34 -4.90 -7.38
CA ALA A 214 3.63 -6.23 -6.83
C ALA A 214 5.03 -6.72 -7.20
N LEU A 215 5.47 -6.46 -8.45
CA LEU A 215 6.80 -6.79 -8.96
C LEU A 215 7.91 -5.82 -8.53
N HIS A 216 7.58 -4.77 -7.77
CA HIS A 216 8.59 -3.82 -7.29
C HIS A 216 9.64 -4.53 -6.43
N PRO A 217 10.95 -4.24 -6.62
CA PRO A 217 12.05 -4.98 -5.95
C PRO A 217 12.00 -4.93 -4.42
N GLN A 218 11.30 -3.95 -3.84
CA GLN A 218 11.15 -3.81 -2.39
C GLN A 218 9.82 -4.34 -1.86
N THR A 219 8.93 -4.84 -2.71
CA THR A 219 7.67 -5.46 -2.27
C THR A 219 7.93 -6.85 -1.69
N LEU A 220 7.56 -7.04 -0.43
CA LEU A 220 7.76 -8.28 0.31
C LEU A 220 6.43 -8.88 0.80
N LEU A 221 6.38 -10.18 0.82
CA LEU A 221 5.48 -10.99 1.62
C LEU A 221 6.25 -11.37 2.90
N ALA A 222 6.07 -10.58 3.94
CA ALA A 222 6.86 -10.67 5.16
C ALA A 222 6.29 -11.71 6.14
N THR A 223 7.20 -12.45 6.76
CA THR A 223 6.92 -13.47 7.80
C THR A 223 7.55 -13.10 9.14
N HIS A 224 8.48 -12.11 9.15
CA HIS A 224 9.19 -11.67 10.36
C HIS A 224 9.19 -10.15 10.45
N LEU A 225 9.28 -9.66 11.66
CA LEU A 225 9.42 -8.27 12.04
C LEU A 225 10.55 -8.14 13.08
N ASN A 226 11.53 -7.28 12.81
CA ASN A 226 12.65 -7.00 13.72
C ASN A 226 13.37 -8.28 14.20
N GLY A 227 13.61 -9.22 13.27
CA GLY A 227 14.31 -10.48 13.51
C GLY A 227 13.49 -11.57 14.23
N LYS A 228 12.18 -11.35 14.48
CA LYS A 228 11.27 -12.32 15.13
C LYS A 228 10.11 -12.66 14.21
N PRO A 229 9.52 -13.86 14.31
CA PRO A 229 8.28 -14.16 13.62
C PRO A 229 7.21 -13.10 13.90
N LEU A 230 6.38 -12.82 12.90
CA LEU A 230 5.25 -11.89 13.07
C LEU A 230 4.35 -12.34 14.21
N THR A 231 3.88 -11.38 14.99
CA THR A 231 2.78 -11.59 15.93
C THR A 231 1.44 -11.34 15.25
N VAL A 232 0.34 -11.75 15.87
CA VAL A 232 -1.01 -11.52 15.34
C VAL A 232 -1.26 -10.02 15.13
N GLU A 233 -0.81 -9.17 16.07
CA GLU A 233 -0.93 -7.71 16.00
C GLU A 233 -0.25 -7.13 14.76
N HIS A 234 0.81 -7.79 14.30
CA HIS A 234 1.57 -7.35 13.13
C HIS A 234 1.30 -8.17 11.87
N GLY A 235 0.29 -9.05 11.90
CA GLY A 235 -0.24 -9.73 10.72
C GLY A 235 0.34 -11.10 10.44
N ALA A 236 0.66 -11.89 11.51
CA ALA A 236 1.05 -13.29 11.37
C ALA A 236 0.01 -14.08 10.57
N PRO A 237 0.42 -15.18 9.89
CA PRO A 237 1.80 -15.57 9.66
C PRO A 237 2.42 -14.88 8.43
N LEU A 238 1.61 -14.16 7.62
CA LEU A 238 2.01 -13.51 6.38
C LEU A 238 1.36 -12.15 6.21
N ARG A 239 2.17 -11.15 5.87
CA ARG A 239 1.67 -9.81 5.53
C ARG A 239 2.36 -9.23 4.31
N LEU A 240 1.71 -8.27 3.65
CA LEU A 240 2.30 -7.49 2.57
C LEU A 240 3.07 -6.28 3.13
N ILE A 241 4.23 -6.02 2.55
CA ILE A 241 5.02 -4.80 2.72
C ILE A 241 5.28 -4.21 1.35
N VAL A 242 4.75 -3.02 1.11
CA VAL A 242 4.91 -2.23 -0.12
C VAL A 242 5.43 -0.86 0.27
N PRO A 243 6.75 -0.67 0.39
CA PRO A 243 7.31 0.57 0.93
C PRO A 243 7.01 1.82 0.11
N VAL A 244 6.74 1.67 -1.20
CA VAL A 244 6.34 2.75 -2.11
C VAL A 244 4.86 3.15 -1.99
N LYS A 245 4.11 2.52 -1.07
CA LYS A 245 2.69 2.78 -0.82
C LYS A 245 2.46 3.09 0.64
N LEU A 246 1.41 3.85 0.91
CA LEU A 246 0.98 4.14 2.28
C LEU A 246 0.55 2.87 3.03
N GLY A 247 0.53 2.96 4.34
CA GLY A 247 0.28 1.83 5.25
C GLY A 247 -0.99 1.04 4.96
N LEU A 248 -2.01 1.69 4.44
CA LEU A 248 -3.29 1.04 4.09
C LEU A 248 -3.16 -0.02 2.98
N LYS A 249 -2.13 0.04 2.12
CA LYS A 249 -1.84 -1.01 1.14
C LYS A 249 -1.02 -2.17 1.72
N ASN A 250 -0.49 -2.03 2.92
CA ASN A 250 0.36 -3.03 3.58
C ASN A 250 -0.51 -4.02 4.39
N ILE A 251 -1.38 -4.76 3.71
CA ILE A 251 -2.36 -5.67 4.31
C ILE A 251 -1.72 -6.74 5.20
N LYS A 252 -2.34 -6.98 6.36
CA LYS A 252 -1.93 -7.96 7.38
C LYS A 252 -2.71 -9.28 7.22
N ALA A 253 -2.15 -10.37 7.74
CA ALA A 253 -2.81 -11.68 7.85
C ALA A 253 -3.49 -12.12 6.54
N ILE A 254 -2.73 -12.12 5.46
CA ILE A 254 -3.21 -12.46 4.11
C ILE A 254 -3.62 -13.93 4.09
N THR A 255 -4.78 -14.22 3.51
CA THR A 255 -5.32 -15.58 3.34
C THR A 255 -5.49 -15.98 1.88
N ARG A 256 -5.70 -14.99 0.99
CA ARG A 256 -5.90 -15.24 -0.44
C ARG A 256 -5.24 -14.16 -1.27
N ILE A 257 -4.72 -14.55 -2.42
CA ILE A 257 -4.30 -13.65 -3.51
C ILE A 257 -4.94 -14.15 -4.79
N THR A 258 -5.76 -13.31 -5.43
CA THR A 258 -6.41 -13.61 -6.70
C THR A 258 -5.87 -12.66 -7.78
N PHE A 259 -5.40 -13.22 -8.89
CA PHE A 259 -4.89 -12.42 -10.01
C PHE A 259 -5.99 -12.17 -11.04
N THR A 260 -6.19 -10.90 -11.41
CA THR A 260 -7.28 -10.48 -12.28
C THR A 260 -6.83 -9.58 -13.41
N LYS A 261 -7.56 -9.61 -14.54
CA LYS A 261 -7.37 -8.68 -15.64
C LYS A 261 -7.90 -7.30 -15.29
N ASP A 262 -9.13 -7.28 -14.79
CA ASP A 262 -9.83 -6.05 -14.45
C ASP A 262 -9.51 -5.68 -12.99
N GLU A 263 -9.53 -4.38 -12.73
CA GLU A 263 -9.24 -3.85 -11.39
C GLU A 263 -10.27 -4.34 -10.36
N PRO A 264 -9.84 -5.09 -9.34
CA PRO A 264 -10.74 -5.56 -8.30
C PRO A 264 -11.07 -4.44 -7.30
N PRO A 265 -12.10 -4.63 -6.45
CA PRO A 265 -12.42 -3.69 -5.39
C PRO A 265 -11.25 -3.53 -4.41
N ASP A 266 -11.14 -2.33 -3.84
CA ASP A 266 -10.19 -1.99 -2.77
C ASP A 266 -10.96 -1.37 -1.61
N TYR A 267 -10.70 -1.85 -0.40
CA TYR A 267 -11.47 -1.49 0.79
C TYR A 267 -11.49 0.02 1.05
N TRP A 268 -10.32 0.66 1.02
CA TRP A 268 -10.22 2.09 1.32
C TRP A 268 -10.60 2.96 0.13
N ALA A 269 -10.36 2.50 -1.10
CA ALA A 269 -10.82 3.20 -2.29
C ALA A 269 -12.36 3.30 -2.36
N GLN A 270 -13.08 2.27 -1.92
CA GLN A 270 -14.54 2.31 -1.77
C GLN A 270 -14.99 3.35 -0.73
N ARG A 271 -14.09 3.77 0.16
CA ARG A 271 -14.33 4.75 1.22
C ARG A 271 -13.74 6.12 0.92
N GLY A 272 -13.32 6.37 -0.34
CA GLY A 272 -12.89 7.67 -0.84
C GLY A 272 -11.41 7.97 -0.71
N TYR A 273 -10.57 6.95 -0.46
CA TYR A 273 -9.12 7.09 -0.57
C TYR A 273 -8.65 6.87 -2.01
N SER A 274 -7.46 7.37 -2.35
CA SER A 274 -6.81 7.05 -3.62
C SER A 274 -6.52 5.55 -3.71
N ARG A 275 -6.62 4.97 -4.89
CA ARG A 275 -6.22 3.58 -5.14
C ARG A 275 -4.72 3.42 -5.21
N TYR A 276 -4.06 4.47 -5.63
CA TYR A 276 -2.60 4.48 -5.80
C TYR A 276 -1.87 4.66 -4.49
N ASP A 277 -2.36 5.52 -3.59
CA ASP A 277 -1.81 5.76 -2.23
C ASP A 277 -0.29 5.61 -2.16
N GLY A 278 0.41 6.24 -3.09
CA GLY A 278 1.87 6.21 -3.21
C GLY A 278 2.55 7.32 -2.40
N ILE A 279 3.86 7.18 -2.20
CA ILE A 279 4.76 8.17 -1.58
C ILE A 279 5.90 8.49 -2.54
#